data_5adb8bf92c36177387843eb3c1574061
#
_entry.id   5adb8bf92c36177387843eb3c1574061
#
_cell.length_a   1.000
_cell.length_b   1.000
_cell.length_c   1.000
_cell.angle_alpha   90.00
_cell.angle_beta   90.00
_cell.angle_gamma   90.00
#
_symmetry.space_group_name_H-M   'P 1'
#
loop_
_entity.id
_entity.type
_entity.pdbx_description
1 polymer ?
#
loop_
_entity_poly.entity_id
_entity_poly.type
_entity_poly.pdbx_seq_one_letter_code
_entity_poly.pdbx_strand_id
1 'polypeptide(L)'
;MAPALIILLVYLIYPVSETIRLSFFDNYGREFTGVSNYIWALNDSDFRQSILNNFLWLIVVPTTCTFLGLTIATLADRVWWGVFAKTLIFMPMAISFVGASVIWKFVYEYRGPGNDQIGILNAIIVYFGGAPQAWIAIPFWNNFFLMVIMIWIQT
;
A
#
# COMPACT_ATOMS: atom_id res chain seq x y z
N MET A 1 -15.92 -11.04 30.37
CA MET A 1 -14.93 -11.69 29.49
C MET A 1 -15.58 -12.71 28.54
N ALA A 2 -16.51 -13.58 28.99
CA ALA A 2 -17.13 -14.62 28.15
C ALA A 2 -17.83 -14.12 26.86
N PRO A 3 -18.64 -13.05 26.83
CA PRO A 3 -19.26 -12.61 25.59
C PRO A 3 -18.24 -12.17 24.50
N ALA A 4 -17.18 -11.49 24.91
CA ALA A 4 -16.14 -11.07 23.97
C ALA A 4 -15.36 -12.25 23.38
N LEU A 5 -15.09 -13.27 24.18
CA LEU A 5 -14.45 -14.50 23.72
C LEU A 5 -15.33 -15.29 22.76
N ILE A 6 -16.65 -15.33 22.99
CA ILE A 6 -17.59 -15.99 22.09
C ILE A 6 -17.62 -15.27 20.73
N ILE A 7 -17.66 -13.93 20.72
CA ILE A 7 -17.60 -13.14 19.48
C ILE A 7 -16.30 -13.41 18.73
N LEU A 8 -15.17 -13.43 19.41
CA LEU A 8 -13.87 -13.75 18.81
C LEU A 8 -13.84 -15.18 18.22
N LEU A 9 -14.37 -16.16 18.94
CA LEU A 9 -14.45 -17.54 18.47
C LEU A 9 -15.30 -17.65 17.19
N VAL A 10 -16.47 -17.07 17.19
CA VAL A 10 -17.40 -17.17 16.07
C VAL A 10 -16.95 -16.39 14.86
N TYR A 11 -16.46 -15.15 15.03
CA TYR A 11 -16.17 -14.26 13.90
C TYR A 11 -14.71 -14.27 13.44
N LEU A 12 -13.80 -14.81 14.24
CA LEU A 12 -12.39 -14.89 13.87
C LEU A 12 -11.90 -16.34 13.74
N ILE A 13 -12.03 -17.13 14.80
CA ILE A 13 -11.43 -18.49 14.82
C ILE A 13 -12.17 -19.45 13.90
N TYR A 14 -13.51 -19.43 13.91
CA TYR A 14 -14.30 -20.32 13.04
C TYR A 14 -14.05 -20.04 11.53
N PRO A 15 -14.10 -18.79 11.00
CA PRO A 15 -13.79 -18.55 9.60
C PRO A 15 -12.35 -18.92 9.22
N VAL A 16 -11.38 -18.65 10.10
CA VAL A 16 -9.99 -19.05 9.85
C VAL A 16 -9.84 -20.57 9.76
N SER A 17 -10.44 -21.30 10.69
CA SER A 17 -10.39 -22.77 10.66
C SER A 17 -11.06 -23.35 9.42
N GLU A 18 -12.20 -22.77 9.00
CA GLU A 18 -12.91 -23.19 7.80
C GLU A 18 -12.12 -22.86 6.53
N THR A 19 -11.46 -21.70 6.48
CA THR A 19 -10.56 -21.34 5.37
C THR A 19 -9.41 -22.34 5.26
N ILE A 20 -8.78 -22.68 6.39
CA ILE A 20 -7.71 -23.70 6.41
C ILE A 20 -8.26 -25.06 5.94
N ARG A 21 -9.43 -25.47 6.41
CA ARG A 21 -10.06 -26.70 5.98
C ARG A 21 -10.31 -26.71 4.47
N LEU A 22 -10.98 -25.67 3.96
CA LEU A 22 -11.34 -25.56 2.54
C LEU A 22 -10.12 -25.43 1.62
N SER A 23 -8.98 -24.96 2.11
CA SER A 23 -7.75 -24.86 1.30
C SER A 23 -7.23 -26.23 0.83
N PHE A 24 -7.66 -27.32 1.46
CA PHE A 24 -7.34 -28.69 1.05
C PHE A 24 -8.40 -29.35 0.14
N PHE A 25 -9.44 -28.59 -0.22
CA PHE A 25 -10.51 -29.07 -1.08
C PHE A 25 -10.49 -28.34 -2.44
N ASP A 26 -11.28 -28.85 -3.40
CA ASP A 26 -11.49 -28.22 -4.69
C ASP A 26 -12.22 -26.87 -4.57
N ASN A 27 -12.36 -26.14 -5.67
CA ASN A 27 -13.02 -24.83 -5.71
C ASN A 27 -14.47 -24.83 -5.23
N TYR A 28 -15.11 -26.00 -5.17
CA TYR A 28 -16.48 -26.16 -4.72
C TYR A 28 -16.57 -26.73 -3.28
N GLY A 29 -15.43 -27.04 -2.66
CA GLY A 29 -15.37 -27.62 -1.32
C GLY A 29 -15.90 -29.07 -1.24
N ARG A 30 -15.92 -29.78 -2.37
CA ARG A 30 -16.52 -31.13 -2.47
C ARG A 30 -15.51 -32.26 -2.47
N GLU A 31 -14.41 -32.11 -3.18
CA GLU A 31 -13.38 -33.14 -3.33
C GLU A 31 -12.11 -32.73 -2.57
N PHE A 32 -11.56 -33.66 -1.83
CA PHE A 32 -10.31 -33.47 -1.12
C PHE A 32 -9.14 -33.55 -2.09
N THR A 33 -8.49 -32.42 -2.34
CA THR A 33 -7.35 -32.29 -3.26
C THR A 33 -5.99 -32.28 -2.55
N GLY A 34 -5.99 -32.39 -1.21
CA GLY A 34 -4.77 -32.37 -0.40
C GLY A 34 -3.99 -31.07 -0.58
N VAL A 35 -2.70 -31.16 -0.87
CA VAL A 35 -1.80 -30.00 -1.03
C VAL A 35 -1.72 -29.46 -2.47
N SER A 36 -2.54 -29.98 -3.39
CA SER A 36 -2.48 -29.59 -4.82
C SER A 36 -2.70 -28.11 -5.03
N ASN A 37 -3.59 -27.48 -4.28
CA ASN A 37 -3.85 -26.05 -4.34
C ASN A 37 -2.60 -25.23 -3.98
N TYR A 38 -1.85 -25.68 -2.98
CA TYR A 38 -0.60 -25.02 -2.55
C TYR A 38 0.51 -25.19 -3.59
N ILE A 39 0.63 -26.40 -4.18
CA ILE A 39 1.60 -26.66 -5.25
C ILE A 39 1.28 -25.80 -6.47
N TRP A 40 0.01 -25.71 -6.86
CA TRP A 40 -0.44 -24.85 -7.94
C TRP A 40 -0.09 -23.38 -7.64
N ALA A 41 -0.47 -22.87 -6.47
CA ALA A 41 -0.22 -21.49 -6.08
C ALA A 41 1.28 -21.13 -6.09
N LEU A 42 2.13 -22.03 -5.56
CA LEU A 42 3.59 -21.82 -5.53
C LEU A 42 4.23 -21.90 -6.92
N ASN A 43 3.61 -22.57 -7.88
CA ASN A 43 4.07 -22.62 -9.27
C ASN A 43 3.52 -21.47 -10.12
N ASP A 44 2.44 -20.84 -9.68
CA ASP A 44 1.86 -19.69 -10.37
C ASP A 44 2.76 -18.45 -10.23
N SER A 45 3.07 -17.82 -11.36
CA SER A 45 3.97 -16.66 -11.41
C SER A 45 3.39 -15.43 -10.72
N ASP A 46 2.08 -15.22 -10.87
CA ASP A 46 1.40 -14.04 -10.34
C ASP A 46 1.25 -14.13 -8.82
N PHE A 47 1.00 -15.35 -8.33
CA PHE A 47 0.97 -15.61 -6.90
C PHE A 47 2.33 -15.39 -6.24
N ARG A 48 3.41 -15.90 -6.84
CA ARG A 48 4.78 -15.65 -6.35
C ARG A 48 5.14 -14.17 -6.38
N GLN A 49 4.79 -13.47 -7.46
CA GLN A 49 5.02 -12.03 -7.56
C GLN A 49 4.23 -11.27 -6.48
N SER A 50 3.00 -11.68 -6.19
CA SER A 50 2.18 -11.09 -5.13
C SER A 50 2.80 -11.29 -3.75
N ILE A 51 3.35 -12.47 -3.46
CA ILE A 51 4.09 -12.73 -2.22
C ILE A 51 5.32 -11.81 -2.10
N LEU A 52 6.12 -11.71 -3.16
CA LEU A 52 7.30 -10.84 -3.16
C LEU A 52 6.92 -9.37 -2.97
N ASN A 53 5.86 -8.91 -3.63
CA ASN A 53 5.33 -7.57 -3.43
C ASN A 53 4.88 -7.35 -1.98
N ASN A 54 4.19 -8.31 -1.35
CA ASN A 54 3.79 -8.21 0.05
C ASN A 54 5.00 -8.10 1.00
N PHE A 55 6.04 -8.90 0.79
CA PHE A 55 7.28 -8.78 1.57
C PHE A 55 7.94 -7.41 1.38
N LEU A 56 7.99 -6.92 0.15
CA LEU A 56 8.53 -5.60 -0.16
C LEU A 56 7.75 -4.50 0.60
N TRP A 57 6.41 -4.55 0.57
CA TRP A 57 5.55 -3.61 1.30
C TRP A 57 5.76 -3.69 2.81
N LEU A 58 5.85 -4.89 3.35
CA LEU A 58 6.03 -5.13 4.79
C LEU A 58 7.37 -4.61 5.31
N ILE A 59 8.41 -4.60 4.49
CA ILE A 59 9.72 -4.10 4.87
C ILE A 59 9.83 -2.60 4.62
N VAL A 60 9.49 -2.14 3.41
CA VAL A 60 9.76 -0.75 2.99
C VAL A 60 8.85 0.25 3.72
N VAL A 61 7.54 0.01 3.77
CA VAL A 61 6.61 0.99 4.33
C VAL A 61 6.83 1.21 5.82
N PRO A 62 6.83 0.19 6.71
CA PRO A 62 7.04 0.42 8.13
C PRO A 62 8.42 1.00 8.46
N THR A 63 9.47 0.54 7.77
CA THR A 63 10.83 1.03 7.99
C THR A 63 10.92 2.51 7.62
N THR A 64 10.40 2.89 6.46
CA THR A 64 10.45 4.27 5.97
C THR A 64 9.58 5.19 6.84
N CYS A 65 8.35 4.78 7.19
CA CYS A 65 7.49 5.54 8.09
C CYS A 65 8.15 5.77 9.46
N THR A 66 8.75 4.72 10.03
CA THR A 66 9.43 4.83 11.33
C THR A 66 10.63 5.76 11.24
N PHE A 67 11.48 5.60 10.23
CA PHE A 67 12.65 6.43 10.04
C PHE A 67 12.29 7.91 9.79
N LEU A 68 11.37 8.17 8.86
CA LEU A 68 10.91 9.52 8.56
C LEU A 68 10.19 10.14 9.76
N GLY A 69 9.24 9.42 10.35
CA GLY A 69 8.48 9.89 11.51
C GLY A 69 9.39 10.26 12.68
N LEU A 70 10.38 9.41 13.02
CA LEU A 70 11.34 9.69 14.07
C LEU A 70 12.22 10.90 13.72
N THR A 71 12.69 10.99 12.49
CA THR A 71 13.49 12.13 12.00
C THR A 71 12.71 13.43 12.09
N ILE A 72 11.48 13.42 11.60
CA ILE A 72 10.59 14.59 11.62
C ILE A 72 10.25 14.99 13.06
N ALA A 73 9.92 14.02 13.92
CA ALA A 73 9.61 14.28 15.33
C ALA A 73 10.77 14.95 16.05
N THR A 74 11.99 14.42 15.89
CA THR A 74 13.19 14.99 16.52
C THR A 74 13.56 16.37 16.00
N LEU A 75 13.35 16.64 14.70
CA LEU A 75 13.57 17.96 14.12
C LEU A 75 12.50 18.96 14.56
N ALA A 76 11.23 18.56 14.58
CA ALA A 76 10.11 19.42 14.97
C ALA A 76 10.19 19.86 16.44
N ASP A 77 10.79 19.05 17.32
CA ASP A 77 10.99 19.43 18.73
C ASP A 77 12.09 20.48 18.93
N ARG A 78 12.98 20.66 17.96
CA ARG A 78 14.11 21.59 18.03
C ARG A 78 13.83 22.99 17.47
N VAL A 79 12.72 23.18 16.77
CA VAL A 79 12.39 24.45 16.11
C VAL A 79 11.33 25.23 16.90
N TRP A 80 11.47 26.55 16.95
CA TRP A 80 10.53 27.44 17.65
C TRP A 80 9.09 27.38 17.09
N TRP A 81 8.93 27.03 15.82
CA TRP A 81 7.65 26.86 15.12
C TRP A 81 7.20 25.38 15.06
N GLY A 82 7.72 24.53 15.94
CA GLY A 82 7.47 23.08 15.96
C GLY A 82 6.00 22.69 16.04
N VAL A 83 5.15 23.47 16.73
CA VAL A 83 3.70 23.24 16.78
C VAL A 83 3.08 23.35 15.38
N PHE A 84 3.43 24.39 14.65
CA PHE A 84 2.95 24.60 13.27
C PHE A 84 3.48 23.50 12.32
N ALA A 85 4.76 23.16 12.44
CA ALA A 85 5.36 22.06 11.68
C ALA A 85 4.60 20.73 11.93
N LYS A 86 4.36 20.37 13.17
CA LYS A 86 3.58 19.17 13.53
C LYS A 86 2.18 19.19 12.92
N THR A 87 1.48 20.33 12.98
CA THR A 87 0.15 20.47 12.39
C THR A 87 0.16 20.18 10.88
N LEU A 88 1.14 20.72 10.15
CA LEU A 88 1.27 20.47 8.70
C LEU A 88 1.61 19.01 8.39
N ILE A 89 2.48 18.39 9.19
CA ILE A 89 2.92 17.02 8.99
C ILE A 89 1.78 16.03 9.30
N PHE A 90 0.98 16.29 10.32
CA PHE A 90 -0.17 15.44 10.66
C PHE A 90 -1.40 15.69 9.80
N MET A 91 -1.41 16.72 8.94
CA MET A 91 -2.55 17.02 8.06
C MET A 91 -2.94 15.83 7.15
N PRO A 92 -2.00 15.09 6.53
CA PRO A 92 -2.36 13.93 5.70
C PRO A 92 -3.14 12.85 6.46
N MET A 93 -2.86 12.63 7.74
CA MET A 93 -3.59 11.65 8.56
C MET A 93 -5.07 11.98 8.75
N ALA A 94 -5.45 13.25 8.64
CA ALA A 94 -6.84 13.70 8.70
C ALA A 94 -7.62 13.46 7.39
N ILE A 95 -6.92 13.11 6.31
CA ILE A 95 -7.51 12.88 4.99
C ILE A 95 -7.92 11.41 4.90
N SER A 96 -9.15 11.15 4.40
CA SER A 96 -9.57 9.77 4.13
C SER A 96 -8.71 9.13 3.03
N PHE A 97 -8.56 7.80 3.04
CA PHE A 97 -7.86 7.08 1.97
C PHE A 97 -8.44 7.36 0.59
N VAL A 98 -9.76 7.57 0.50
CA VAL A 98 -10.41 7.96 -0.76
C VAL A 98 -9.96 9.37 -1.19
N GLY A 99 -9.94 10.32 -0.27
CA GLY A 99 -9.43 11.68 -0.53
C GLY A 99 -7.97 11.66 -0.97
N ALA A 100 -7.13 10.89 -0.29
CA ALA A 100 -5.73 10.71 -0.65
C ALA A 100 -5.57 10.13 -2.06
N SER A 101 -6.36 9.12 -2.43
CA SER A 101 -6.32 8.52 -3.76
C SER A 101 -6.65 9.53 -4.87
N VAL A 102 -7.60 10.43 -4.63
CA VAL A 102 -7.95 11.50 -5.57
C VAL A 102 -6.80 12.51 -5.71
N ILE A 103 -6.19 12.93 -4.60
CA ILE A 103 -5.04 13.84 -4.61
C ILE A 103 -3.90 13.24 -5.44
N TRP A 104 -3.53 12.00 -5.13
CA TRP A 104 -2.42 11.34 -5.80
C TRP A 104 -2.72 10.95 -7.26
N LYS A 105 -4.00 10.77 -7.62
CA LYS A 105 -4.40 10.67 -9.02
C LYS A 105 -3.96 11.90 -9.81
N PHE A 106 -4.16 13.11 -9.27
CA PHE A 106 -3.69 14.34 -9.92
C PHE A 106 -2.17 14.50 -9.88
N VAL A 107 -1.50 13.98 -8.85
CA VAL A 107 -0.02 14.01 -8.79
C VAL A 107 0.59 13.12 -9.88
N TYR A 108 0.06 11.91 -10.06
CA TYR A 108 0.56 10.89 -10.99
C TYR A 108 -0.12 10.91 -12.37
N GLU A 109 -1.05 11.84 -12.62
CA GLU A 109 -1.77 11.91 -13.88
C GLU A 109 -0.81 11.88 -15.06
N TYR A 110 -1.11 11.01 -16.01
CA TYR A 110 -0.35 10.85 -17.24
C TYR A 110 -1.27 11.04 -18.45
N ARG A 111 -0.91 11.95 -19.31
CA ARG A 111 -1.50 12.10 -20.64
C ARG A 111 -0.46 11.68 -21.65
N GLY A 112 -0.84 10.88 -22.62
CA GLY A 112 0.08 10.37 -23.64
C GLY A 112 1.00 11.44 -24.22
N PRO A 113 2.10 11.04 -24.90
CA PRO A 113 3.05 11.96 -25.51
C PRO A 113 2.37 12.95 -26.45
N GLY A 114 2.82 14.20 -26.45
CA GLY A 114 2.26 15.26 -27.29
C GLY A 114 1.03 15.98 -26.73
N ASN A 115 0.52 15.56 -25.55
CA ASN A 115 -0.54 16.27 -24.85
C ASN A 115 0.02 17.09 -23.67
N ASP A 116 -0.66 18.19 -23.35
CA ASP A 116 -0.33 18.98 -22.17
C ASP A 116 -0.50 18.14 -20.90
N GLN A 117 0.57 18.03 -20.13
CA GLN A 117 0.57 17.27 -18.89
C GLN A 117 -0.01 18.10 -17.75
N ILE A 118 -1.09 17.62 -17.14
CA ILE A 118 -1.71 18.27 -15.98
C ILE A 118 -1.27 17.62 -14.66
N GLY A 119 -0.71 16.42 -14.70
CA GLY A 119 -0.16 15.74 -13.52
C GLY A 119 1.06 16.50 -13.02
N ILE A 120 1.10 16.75 -11.69
CA ILE A 120 2.14 17.59 -11.08
C ILE A 120 3.54 17.07 -11.42
N LEU A 121 3.79 15.77 -11.27
CA LEU A 121 5.11 15.19 -11.55
C LEU A 121 5.46 15.28 -13.03
N ASN A 122 4.52 14.98 -13.91
CA ASN A 122 4.75 15.03 -15.35
C ASN A 122 4.91 16.47 -15.85
N ALA A 123 4.16 17.42 -15.29
CA ALA A 123 4.34 18.85 -15.61
C ALA A 123 5.75 19.33 -15.22
N ILE A 124 6.25 18.94 -14.05
CA ILE A 124 7.61 19.27 -13.60
C ILE A 124 8.66 18.66 -14.54
N ILE A 125 8.52 17.37 -14.88
CA ILE A 125 9.50 16.68 -15.73
C ILE A 125 9.55 17.29 -17.13
N VAL A 126 8.38 17.58 -17.72
CA VAL A 126 8.30 18.22 -19.04
C VAL A 126 8.88 19.64 -19.01
N TYR A 127 8.65 20.38 -17.93
CA TYR A 127 9.26 21.69 -17.73
C TYR A 127 10.80 21.65 -17.76
N PHE A 128 11.41 20.58 -17.22
CA PHE A 128 12.85 20.35 -17.29
C PHE A 128 13.32 19.64 -18.58
N GLY A 129 12.46 19.47 -19.58
CA GLY A 129 12.78 18.86 -20.88
C GLY A 129 12.76 17.32 -20.88
N GLY A 130 12.23 16.69 -19.83
CA GLY A 130 12.06 15.23 -19.75
C GLY A 130 10.79 14.75 -20.45
N ALA A 131 10.69 13.44 -20.66
CA ALA A 131 9.51 12.79 -21.22
C ALA A 131 8.51 12.41 -20.11
N PRO A 132 7.19 12.62 -20.30
CA PRO A 132 6.19 12.25 -19.32
C PRO A 132 6.11 10.73 -19.14
N GLN A 133 5.81 10.27 -17.93
CA GLN A 133 5.81 8.87 -17.55
C GLN A 133 4.47 8.45 -16.93
N ALA A 134 4.05 7.21 -17.21
CA ALA A 134 2.89 6.58 -16.56
C ALA A 134 3.33 5.90 -15.25
N TRP A 135 3.63 6.67 -14.21
CA TRP A 135 4.31 6.28 -12.96
C TRP A 135 3.79 4.98 -12.36
N ILE A 136 2.47 4.87 -12.19
CA ILE A 136 1.83 3.72 -11.57
C ILE A 136 1.67 2.52 -12.52
N ALA A 137 2.03 2.67 -13.78
CA ALA A 137 2.00 1.59 -14.79
C ALA A 137 3.40 1.03 -15.10
N ILE A 138 4.47 1.63 -14.57
CA ILE A 138 5.84 1.14 -14.80
C ILE A 138 6.05 -0.14 -13.98
N PRO A 139 6.32 -1.30 -14.63
CA PRO A 139 6.54 -2.57 -13.93
C PRO A 139 7.64 -2.44 -12.86
N PHE A 140 7.49 -3.13 -11.73
CA PHE A 140 8.34 -3.07 -10.55
C PHE A 140 8.26 -1.72 -9.80
N TRP A 141 8.45 -0.57 -10.48
CA TRP A 141 8.44 0.76 -9.87
C TRP A 141 7.06 1.22 -9.40
N ASN A 142 5.99 0.69 -9.99
CA ASN A 142 4.61 0.98 -9.58
C ASN A 142 4.39 0.73 -8.08
N ASN A 143 4.98 -0.32 -7.50
CA ASN A 143 4.91 -0.59 -6.08
C ASN A 143 5.48 0.56 -5.24
N PHE A 144 6.63 1.09 -5.63
CA PHE A 144 7.26 2.20 -4.91
C PHE A 144 6.45 3.48 -5.00
N PHE A 145 5.89 3.80 -6.16
CA PHE A 145 5.01 4.97 -6.32
C PHE A 145 3.74 4.85 -5.47
N LEU A 146 3.17 3.66 -5.35
CA LEU A 146 2.05 3.40 -4.46
C LEU A 146 2.46 3.45 -2.98
N MET A 147 3.65 2.95 -2.62
CA MET A 147 4.18 3.04 -1.26
C MET A 147 4.38 4.49 -0.82
N VAL A 148 4.79 5.39 -1.73
CA VAL A 148 4.92 6.83 -1.43
C VAL A 148 3.60 7.41 -0.91
N ILE A 149 2.46 7.01 -1.49
CA ILE A 149 1.14 7.43 -1.03
C ILE A 149 0.90 6.96 0.41
N MET A 150 1.17 5.69 0.68
CA MET A 150 0.97 5.11 2.00
C MET A 150 1.89 5.73 3.05
N ILE A 151 3.16 5.92 2.72
CA ILE A 151 4.16 6.56 3.58
C ILE A 151 3.72 7.99 3.89
N TRP A 152 3.27 8.76 2.89
CA TRP A 152 2.79 10.13 3.07
C TRP A 152 1.60 10.23 4.05
N ILE A 153 0.70 9.23 4.05
CA ILE A 153 -0.46 9.21 4.96
C ILE A 153 -0.05 8.79 6.38
N GLN A 154 0.95 7.89 6.51
CA GLN A 154 1.28 7.20 7.75
C GLN A 154 2.47 7.82 8.52
N THR A 155 3.20 8.72 7.91
CA THR A 155 4.34 9.41 8.54
C THR A 155 3.92 10.68 9.27
#